data_0bef482474086ffa0278224243f1bf4c
#
_entry.id   0bef482474086ffa0278224243f1bf4c
#
_cell.length_a   1.000
_cell.length_b   1.000
_cell.length_c   1.000
_cell.angle_alpha   90.00
_cell.angle_beta   90.00
_cell.angle_gamma   90.00
#
_symmetry.space_group_name_H-M   'P 1'
#
loop_
_entity.id
_entity.type
_entity.pdbx_description
1 polymer ?
#
loop_
_entity_poly.entity_id
_entity_poly.type
_entity_poly.pdbx_seq_one_letter_code
_entity_poly.pdbx_strand_id
1 'polypeptide(L)'
;MKAAITGYRGFIGKRLLSLCDLSIGIGEEYTKEELYRSLNEFKPNVVFHIGACSDTLNTDVNYVLETNYIKTKWIADWCYVNNIKLIYASSAAIYGTDKNLPSNLYGWSKLLGEDYVINKGGIALRYFNVYGPGEEHKGKMASMIYQNIKKDKVKLFPNKPTRDFVFIDDVVSANMYALLNYDKLKGRWYEVGSGDSSTFEMIFDLLGIEYEYLDKSEIPNGYQMNTLSLTKNWMPGWKPKVNLEMGIKRYKKYLDEKS
;
A
#
# COMPACT_ATOMS: atom_id res chain seq x y z
N MET A 1 18.13 -12.62 -7.80
CA MET A 1 16.80 -12.27 -8.37
C MET A 1 16.90 -10.91 -9.05
N LYS A 2 16.43 -10.78 -10.29
CA LYS A 2 16.52 -9.57 -11.10
C LYS A 2 15.15 -8.87 -11.13
N ALA A 3 15.00 -7.73 -10.46
CA ALA A 3 13.72 -7.08 -10.25
C ALA A 3 13.69 -5.63 -10.76
N ALA A 4 12.60 -5.22 -11.40
CA ALA A 4 12.30 -3.82 -11.66
C ALA A 4 11.24 -3.34 -10.65
N ILE A 5 11.44 -2.16 -10.06
CA ILE A 5 10.59 -1.67 -8.99
C ILE A 5 10.16 -0.23 -9.30
N THR A 6 8.87 -0.01 -9.56
CA THR A 6 8.34 1.35 -9.64
C THR A 6 8.07 1.88 -8.22
N GLY A 7 8.14 3.20 -8.05
CA GLY A 7 8.00 3.79 -6.71
C GLY A 7 9.12 3.39 -5.76
N TYR A 8 10.29 3.05 -6.27
CA TYR A 8 11.45 2.56 -5.52
C TYR A 8 11.96 3.55 -4.46
N ARG A 9 11.67 4.84 -4.60
CA ARG A 9 12.00 5.88 -3.61
C ARG A 9 10.97 5.96 -2.48
N GLY A 10 9.81 5.33 -2.66
CA GLY A 10 8.71 5.34 -1.71
C GLY A 10 8.89 4.38 -0.54
N PHE A 11 7.94 4.40 0.38
CA PHE A 11 7.93 3.65 1.64
C PHE A 11 8.14 2.14 1.45
N ILE A 12 7.31 1.51 0.61
CA ILE A 12 7.37 0.06 0.35
C ILE A 12 8.49 -0.26 -0.64
N GLY A 13 8.63 0.57 -1.71
CA GLY A 13 9.57 0.32 -2.79
C GLY A 13 11.03 0.28 -2.34
N LYS A 14 11.44 1.17 -1.42
CA LYS A 14 12.80 1.15 -0.83
C LYS A 14 13.13 -0.16 -0.14
N ARG A 15 12.16 -0.72 0.60
CA ARG A 15 12.35 -1.99 1.30
C ARG A 15 12.47 -3.17 0.34
N LEU A 16 11.66 -3.19 -0.72
CA LEU A 16 11.77 -4.22 -1.75
C LEU A 16 13.08 -4.11 -2.52
N LEU A 17 13.54 -2.89 -2.81
CA LEU A 17 14.81 -2.66 -3.51
C LEU A 17 15.99 -3.27 -2.74
N SER A 18 16.01 -3.11 -1.41
CA SER A 18 17.09 -3.64 -0.55
C SER A 18 17.13 -5.16 -0.43
N LEU A 19 16.05 -5.85 -0.81
CA LEU A 19 15.97 -7.32 -0.77
C LEU A 19 16.32 -8.00 -2.10
N CYS A 20 16.56 -7.23 -3.16
CA CYS A 20 16.87 -7.76 -4.47
C CYS A 20 18.36 -7.66 -4.75
N ASP A 21 19.00 -8.78 -5.13
CA ASP A 21 20.44 -8.82 -5.44
C ASP A 21 20.80 -7.94 -6.63
N LEU A 22 19.92 -7.87 -7.61
CA LEU A 22 20.06 -7.04 -8.80
C LEU A 22 18.70 -6.38 -9.10
N SER A 23 18.64 -5.05 -9.02
CA SER A 23 17.38 -4.32 -9.21
C SER A 23 17.60 -2.98 -9.89
N ILE A 24 16.57 -2.56 -10.65
CA ILE A 24 16.45 -1.17 -11.11
C ILE A 24 15.23 -0.52 -10.46
N GLY A 25 15.40 0.75 -10.10
CA GLY A 25 14.29 1.62 -9.70
C GLY A 25 13.76 2.38 -10.90
N ILE A 26 12.45 2.28 -11.14
CA ILE A 26 11.77 3.08 -12.16
C ILE A 26 11.14 4.28 -11.47
N GLY A 27 11.54 5.50 -11.86
CA GLY A 27 11.01 6.76 -11.33
C GLY A 27 9.53 6.96 -11.65
N GLU A 28 9.00 8.12 -11.34
CA GLU A 28 7.59 8.45 -11.57
C GLU A 28 7.37 9.11 -12.94
N GLU A 29 8.38 9.86 -13.41
CA GLU A 29 8.35 10.58 -14.67
C GLU A 29 9.03 9.73 -15.75
N TYR A 30 8.25 9.13 -16.62
CA TYR A 30 8.71 8.42 -17.80
C TYR A 30 7.62 8.38 -18.87
N THR A 31 8.05 8.39 -20.12
CA THR A 31 7.21 8.04 -21.26
C THR A 31 7.10 6.52 -21.39
N LYS A 32 6.15 6.07 -22.18
CA LYS A 32 6.01 4.64 -22.49
C LYS A 32 7.27 4.05 -23.14
N GLU A 33 7.87 4.81 -24.02
CA GLU A 33 9.09 4.44 -24.77
C GLU A 33 10.29 4.30 -23.84
N GLU A 34 10.48 5.22 -22.92
CA GLU A 34 11.55 5.19 -21.91
C GLU A 34 11.40 4.00 -20.96
N LEU A 35 10.17 3.76 -20.49
CA LEU A 35 9.85 2.60 -19.67
C LEU A 35 10.21 1.30 -20.38
N TYR A 36 9.75 1.13 -21.62
CA TYR A 36 9.97 -0.10 -22.39
C TYR A 36 11.44 -0.29 -22.74
N ARG A 37 12.17 0.78 -23.07
CA ARG A 37 13.62 0.73 -23.27
C ARG A 37 14.33 0.24 -22.02
N SER A 38 14.07 0.85 -20.87
CA SER A 38 14.70 0.47 -19.60
C SER A 38 14.42 -0.99 -19.23
N LEU A 39 13.18 -1.45 -19.41
CA LEU A 39 12.79 -2.83 -19.13
C LEU A 39 13.42 -3.83 -20.12
N ASN A 40 13.51 -3.48 -21.41
CA ASN A 40 14.13 -4.32 -22.44
C ASN A 40 15.64 -4.46 -22.24
N GLU A 41 16.31 -3.39 -21.84
CA GLU A 41 17.74 -3.40 -21.53
C GLU A 41 18.04 -4.19 -20.25
N PHE A 42 17.26 -3.94 -19.21
CA PHE A 42 17.46 -4.57 -17.92
C PHE A 42 17.01 -6.05 -17.90
N LYS A 43 15.94 -6.42 -18.59
CA LYS A 43 15.35 -7.78 -18.64
C LYS A 43 15.09 -8.37 -17.25
N PRO A 44 14.18 -7.79 -16.46
CA PRO A 44 13.85 -8.28 -15.12
C PRO A 44 13.17 -9.66 -15.18
N ASN A 45 13.23 -10.43 -14.09
CA ASN A 45 12.42 -11.63 -13.89
C ASN A 45 11.04 -11.32 -13.29
N VAL A 46 10.93 -10.16 -12.63
CA VAL A 46 9.73 -9.68 -11.97
C VAL A 46 9.67 -8.15 -12.00
N VAL A 47 8.46 -7.61 -12.13
CA VAL A 47 8.16 -6.20 -11.89
C VAL A 47 7.31 -6.10 -10.62
N PHE A 48 7.80 -5.35 -9.64
CA PHE A 48 7.02 -4.88 -8.50
C PHE A 48 6.51 -3.47 -8.84
N HIS A 49 5.23 -3.38 -9.20
CA HIS A 49 4.61 -2.11 -9.53
C HIS A 49 3.98 -1.50 -8.27
N ILE A 50 4.80 -0.74 -7.53
CA ILE A 50 4.44 -0.12 -6.25
C ILE A 50 4.12 1.38 -6.41
N GLY A 51 4.71 2.03 -7.41
CA GLY A 51 4.53 3.46 -7.67
C GLY A 51 3.09 3.83 -7.99
N ALA A 52 2.60 4.87 -7.33
CA ALA A 52 1.28 5.44 -7.55
C ALA A 52 1.19 6.85 -6.94
N CYS A 53 0.31 7.70 -7.46
CA CYS A 53 -0.23 8.81 -6.69
C CYS A 53 -1.07 8.22 -5.56
N SER A 54 -0.59 8.31 -4.31
CA SER A 54 -1.25 7.76 -3.12
C SER A 54 -2.07 8.79 -2.34
N ASP A 55 -2.18 10.02 -2.85
CA ASP A 55 -2.99 11.07 -2.25
C ASP A 55 -4.48 10.80 -2.50
N THR A 56 -5.16 10.33 -1.46
CA THR A 56 -6.60 10.01 -1.49
C THR A 56 -7.50 11.24 -1.62
N LEU A 57 -6.96 12.44 -1.42
CA LEU A 57 -7.66 13.72 -1.53
C LEU A 57 -7.41 14.42 -2.87
N ASN A 58 -6.54 13.86 -3.71
CA ASN A 58 -6.26 14.44 -5.02
C ASN A 58 -7.48 14.32 -5.94
N THR A 59 -7.91 15.44 -6.50
CA THR A 59 -9.08 15.56 -7.38
C THR A 59 -8.71 15.77 -8.85
N ASP A 60 -7.41 15.85 -9.18
CA ASP A 60 -6.95 15.95 -10.57
C ASP A 60 -7.11 14.59 -11.27
N VAL A 61 -8.21 14.47 -12.00
CA VAL A 61 -8.60 13.22 -12.70
C VAL A 61 -7.53 12.80 -13.70
N ASN A 62 -6.98 13.74 -14.46
CA ASN A 62 -6.00 13.45 -15.51
C ASN A 62 -4.70 12.92 -14.89
N TYR A 63 -4.18 13.62 -13.89
CA TYR A 63 -2.95 13.21 -13.21
C TYR A 63 -3.09 11.85 -12.52
N VAL A 64 -4.19 11.65 -11.77
CA VAL A 64 -4.40 10.39 -11.03
C VAL A 64 -4.61 9.21 -11.98
N LEU A 65 -5.41 9.36 -13.03
CA LEU A 65 -5.63 8.28 -14.00
C LEU A 65 -4.39 8.01 -14.84
N GLU A 66 -3.67 9.03 -15.28
CA GLU A 66 -2.41 8.84 -16.00
C GLU A 66 -1.41 8.05 -15.14
N THR A 67 -1.20 8.49 -13.89
CA THR A 67 -0.21 7.90 -12.98
C THR A 67 -0.60 6.49 -12.53
N ASN A 68 -1.86 6.28 -12.11
CA ASN A 68 -2.27 5.04 -11.45
C ASN A 68 -2.87 3.99 -12.39
N TYR A 69 -3.40 4.42 -13.54
CA TYR A 69 -4.06 3.49 -14.47
C TYR A 69 -3.31 3.36 -15.80
N ILE A 70 -3.04 4.47 -16.51
CA ILE A 70 -2.41 4.38 -17.83
C ILE A 70 -0.99 3.79 -17.73
N LYS A 71 -0.17 4.27 -16.80
CA LYS A 71 1.15 3.70 -16.55
C LYS A 71 1.10 2.25 -16.09
N THR A 72 0.11 1.88 -15.28
CA THR A 72 -0.14 0.48 -14.91
C THR A 72 -0.43 -0.40 -16.12
N LYS A 73 -1.22 0.09 -17.08
CA LYS A 73 -1.48 -0.62 -18.34
C LYS A 73 -0.20 -0.86 -19.12
N TRP A 74 0.65 0.15 -19.29
CA TRP A 74 1.91 -0.01 -20.01
C TRP A 74 2.78 -1.12 -19.39
N ILE A 75 2.90 -1.10 -18.07
CA ILE A 75 3.68 -2.11 -17.33
C ILE A 75 3.07 -3.50 -17.49
N ALA A 76 1.76 -3.62 -17.33
CA ALA A 76 1.05 -4.89 -17.43
C ALA A 76 1.11 -5.48 -18.84
N ASP A 77 0.97 -4.64 -19.88
CA ASP A 77 1.11 -5.07 -21.28
C ASP A 77 2.52 -5.55 -21.58
N TRP A 78 3.55 -4.80 -21.12
CA TRP A 78 4.93 -5.20 -21.32
C TRP A 78 5.25 -6.52 -20.61
N CYS A 79 4.81 -6.67 -19.35
CA CYS A 79 5.01 -7.89 -18.59
C CYS A 79 4.33 -9.10 -19.25
N TYR A 80 3.10 -8.92 -19.73
CA TYR A 80 2.33 -9.96 -20.42
C TYR A 80 3.03 -10.43 -21.70
N VAL A 81 3.42 -9.50 -22.58
CA VAL A 81 4.09 -9.81 -23.85
C VAL A 81 5.43 -10.49 -23.63
N ASN A 82 6.18 -10.11 -22.61
CA ASN A 82 7.51 -10.65 -22.33
C ASN A 82 7.50 -11.83 -21.32
N ASN A 83 6.31 -12.29 -20.90
CA ASN A 83 6.14 -13.37 -19.91
C ASN A 83 6.87 -13.09 -18.59
N ILE A 84 6.80 -11.85 -18.10
CA ILE A 84 7.44 -11.41 -16.87
C ILE A 84 6.42 -11.37 -15.74
N LYS A 85 6.81 -11.83 -14.55
CA LYS A 85 5.98 -11.80 -13.35
C LYS A 85 5.65 -10.36 -12.96
N LEU A 86 4.38 -10.06 -12.67
CA LEU A 86 3.92 -8.74 -12.25
C LEU A 86 3.20 -8.82 -10.91
N ILE A 87 3.69 -8.06 -9.94
CA ILE A 87 3.05 -7.88 -8.63
C ILE A 87 2.69 -6.40 -8.48
N TYR A 88 1.41 -6.13 -8.30
CA TYR A 88 0.83 -4.79 -8.29
C TYR A 88 0.35 -4.39 -6.90
N ALA A 89 0.75 -3.20 -6.46
CA ALA A 89 0.25 -2.59 -5.25
C ALA A 89 -1.17 -2.03 -5.48
N SER A 90 -2.17 -2.79 -5.11
CA SER A 90 -3.55 -2.35 -5.00
C SER A 90 -3.84 -1.76 -3.61
N SER A 91 -5.08 -1.49 -3.25
CA SER A 91 -5.43 -0.79 -2.01
C SER A 91 -6.79 -1.21 -1.45
N ALA A 92 -6.92 -1.22 -0.12
CA ALA A 92 -8.21 -1.34 0.56
C ALA A 92 -9.16 -0.14 0.31
N ALA A 93 -8.67 0.98 -0.26
CA ALA A 93 -9.51 2.09 -0.70
C ALA A 93 -10.53 1.69 -1.78
N ILE A 94 -10.34 0.55 -2.44
CA ILE A 94 -11.29 -0.04 -3.39
C ILE A 94 -12.65 -0.36 -2.74
N TYR A 95 -12.66 -0.69 -1.44
CA TYR A 95 -13.89 -1.05 -0.74
C TYR A 95 -14.81 0.14 -0.42
N GLY A 96 -14.30 1.37 -0.49
CA GLY A 96 -15.05 2.58 -0.19
C GLY A 96 -15.69 2.56 1.21
N THR A 97 -16.84 3.22 1.34
CA THR A 97 -17.60 3.27 2.60
C THR A 97 -18.47 2.04 2.84
N ASP A 98 -19.02 1.44 1.77
CA ASP A 98 -20.03 0.37 1.83
C ASP A 98 -19.47 -1.00 1.40
N LYS A 99 -18.15 -1.12 1.28
CA LYS A 99 -17.43 -2.32 0.82
C LYS A 99 -17.78 -2.81 -0.58
N ASN A 100 -18.46 -1.98 -1.38
CA ASN A 100 -18.91 -2.34 -2.71
C ASN A 100 -18.16 -1.61 -3.83
N LEU A 101 -17.94 -0.31 -3.68
CA LEU A 101 -17.32 0.54 -4.70
C LEU A 101 -16.45 1.62 -4.06
N PRO A 102 -15.37 2.06 -4.75
CA PRO A 102 -14.52 3.13 -4.25
C PRO A 102 -15.30 4.43 -4.01
N SER A 103 -14.96 5.14 -2.94
CA SER A 103 -15.59 6.42 -2.58
C SER A 103 -14.79 7.66 -3.04
N ASN A 104 -13.61 7.45 -3.64
CA ASN A 104 -12.76 8.54 -4.13
C ASN A 104 -12.00 8.15 -5.39
N LEU A 105 -11.42 9.15 -6.07
CA LEU A 105 -10.70 8.99 -7.33
C LEU A 105 -9.51 8.03 -7.22
N TYR A 106 -8.76 8.10 -6.11
CA TYR A 106 -7.66 7.17 -5.84
C TYR A 106 -8.15 5.71 -5.83
N GLY A 107 -9.20 5.41 -5.06
CA GLY A 107 -9.77 4.05 -5.00
C GLY A 107 -10.21 3.54 -6.37
N TRP A 108 -10.88 4.38 -7.17
CA TRP A 108 -11.27 4.05 -8.54
C TRP A 108 -10.08 3.76 -9.44
N SER A 109 -9.02 4.59 -9.37
CA SER A 109 -7.81 4.37 -10.17
C SER A 109 -7.10 3.06 -9.80
N LYS A 110 -7.12 2.68 -8.52
CA LYS A 110 -6.55 1.41 -8.06
C LYS A 110 -7.38 0.21 -8.49
N LEU A 111 -8.71 0.32 -8.48
CA LEU A 111 -9.61 -0.74 -8.96
C LEU A 111 -9.42 -1.00 -10.47
N LEU A 112 -9.37 0.07 -11.28
CA LEU A 112 -9.12 -0.06 -12.72
C LEU A 112 -7.76 -0.70 -13.02
N GLY A 113 -6.71 -0.29 -12.29
CA GLY A 113 -5.38 -0.87 -12.44
C GLY A 113 -5.32 -2.34 -12.00
N GLU A 114 -5.99 -2.68 -10.89
CA GLU A 114 -6.11 -4.05 -10.39
C GLU A 114 -6.76 -4.97 -11.40
N ASP A 115 -7.95 -4.59 -11.91
CA ASP A 115 -8.67 -5.38 -12.90
C ASP A 115 -7.82 -5.64 -14.15
N TYR A 116 -7.16 -4.59 -14.65
CA TYR A 116 -6.28 -4.72 -15.81
C TYR A 116 -5.10 -5.66 -15.56
N VAL A 117 -4.43 -5.55 -14.42
CA VAL A 117 -3.30 -6.41 -14.04
C VAL A 117 -3.71 -7.87 -13.92
N ILE A 118 -4.86 -8.15 -13.29
CA ILE A 118 -5.39 -9.51 -13.13
C ILE A 118 -5.70 -10.13 -14.48
N ASN A 119 -6.34 -9.39 -15.38
CA ASN A 119 -6.65 -9.84 -16.73
C ASN A 119 -5.40 -10.12 -17.59
N LYS A 120 -4.25 -9.53 -17.23
CA LYS A 120 -2.94 -9.83 -17.81
C LYS A 120 -2.16 -10.93 -17.06
N GLY A 121 -2.78 -11.61 -16.11
CA GLY A 121 -2.17 -12.70 -15.34
C GLY A 121 -1.24 -12.23 -14.21
N GLY A 122 -1.26 -10.95 -13.84
CA GLY A 122 -0.54 -10.44 -12.69
C GLY A 122 -1.19 -10.80 -11.35
N ILE A 123 -0.52 -10.46 -10.25
CA ILE A 123 -1.04 -10.55 -8.88
C ILE A 123 -1.28 -9.15 -8.37
N ALA A 124 -2.45 -8.88 -7.80
CA ALA A 124 -2.74 -7.63 -7.13
C ALA A 124 -2.82 -7.82 -5.61
N LEU A 125 -2.15 -6.95 -4.87
CA LEU A 125 -2.11 -6.97 -3.41
C LEU A 125 -2.82 -5.72 -2.87
N ARG A 126 -4.00 -5.90 -2.27
CA ARG A 126 -4.77 -4.82 -1.63
C ARG A 126 -4.19 -4.52 -0.26
N TYR A 127 -3.32 -3.51 -0.20
CA TYR A 127 -2.74 -3.09 1.08
C TYR A 127 -3.78 -2.35 1.92
N PHE A 128 -3.83 -2.72 3.20
CA PHE A 128 -4.57 -1.99 4.22
C PHE A 128 -3.73 -0.82 4.77
N ASN A 129 -3.92 -0.39 6.00
CA ASN A 129 -3.24 0.80 6.52
C ASN A 129 -1.79 0.48 6.90
N VAL A 130 -0.89 0.62 5.93
CA VAL A 130 0.54 0.32 6.11
C VAL A 130 1.21 1.39 6.97
N TYR A 131 1.95 0.97 8.00
CA TYR A 131 2.72 1.86 8.87
C TYR A 131 4.08 1.26 9.23
N GLY A 132 4.99 2.12 9.74
CA GLY A 132 6.27 1.70 10.27
C GLY A 132 7.45 2.52 9.76
N PRO A 133 8.69 2.11 10.11
CA PRO A 133 9.91 2.83 9.77
C PRO A 133 10.07 3.12 8.27
N GLY A 134 10.36 4.38 7.92
CA GLY A 134 10.66 4.79 6.55
C GLY A 134 9.52 5.52 5.83
N GLU A 135 8.40 5.82 6.52
CA GLU A 135 7.29 6.57 5.94
C GLU A 135 7.39 8.11 6.10
N GLU A 136 8.46 8.61 6.70
CA GLU A 136 8.65 10.02 7.05
C GLU A 136 8.49 10.97 5.85
N HIS A 137 8.94 10.54 4.68
CA HIS A 137 8.86 11.32 3.44
C HIS A 137 7.44 11.51 2.91
N LYS A 138 6.45 10.77 3.42
CA LYS A 138 5.05 10.85 2.97
C LYS A 138 4.32 12.09 3.51
N GLY A 139 4.90 12.82 4.47
CA GLY A 139 4.31 14.03 5.04
C GLY A 139 2.87 13.79 5.53
N LYS A 140 1.91 14.55 5.03
CA LYS A 140 0.49 14.43 5.40
C LYS A 140 -0.15 13.07 5.03
N MET A 141 0.45 12.32 4.11
CA MET A 141 -0.02 11.00 3.69
C MET A 141 0.65 9.85 4.45
N ALA A 142 1.51 10.14 5.44
CA ALA A 142 2.01 9.15 6.36
C ALA A 142 0.88 8.59 7.24
N SER A 143 1.11 7.43 7.85
CA SER A 143 0.12 6.81 8.74
C SER A 143 -0.28 7.75 9.88
N MET A 144 -1.49 7.61 10.39
CA MET A 144 -1.94 8.38 11.56
C MET A 144 -1.06 8.07 12.79
N ILE A 145 -0.44 6.91 12.84
CA ILE A 145 0.53 6.55 13.90
C ILE A 145 1.73 7.49 13.82
N TYR A 146 2.36 7.60 12.64
CA TYR A 146 3.51 8.48 12.45
C TYR A 146 3.18 9.95 12.72
N GLN A 147 2.06 10.43 12.20
CA GLN A 147 1.65 11.83 12.35
C GLN A 147 1.41 12.26 13.79
N ASN A 148 1.19 11.30 14.70
CA ASN A 148 0.82 11.60 16.07
C ASN A 148 1.78 11.05 17.13
N ILE A 149 2.68 10.13 16.80
CA ILE A 149 3.53 9.40 17.76
C ILE A 149 4.42 10.30 18.67
N LYS A 150 4.65 11.56 18.28
CA LYS A 150 5.42 12.56 19.04
C LYS A 150 4.55 13.66 19.67
N LYS A 151 3.22 13.52 19.65
CA LYS A 151 2.30 14.50 20.24
C LYS A 151 1.88 14.08 21.64
N ASP A 152 1.60 15.05 22.49
CA ASP A 152 1.10 14.82 23.83
C ASP A 152 -0.42 14.65 23.85
N LYS A 153 -1.12 15.33 22.91
CA LYS A 153 -2.57 15.33 22.81
C LYS A 153 -3.05 15.38 21.36
N VAL A 154 -4.17 14.70 21.07
CA VAL A 154 -4.79 14.66 19.74
C VAL A 154 -6.31 14.83 19.80
N LYS A 155 -6.91 15.11 18.62
CA LYS A 155 -8.36 15.13 18.45
C LYS A 155 -8.80 13.93 17.60
N LEU A 156 -9.80 13.20 18.06
CA LEU A 156 -10.34 12.01 17.41
C LEU A 156 -11.74 12.25 16.88
N PHE A 157 -12.07 11.60 15.77
CA PHE A 157 -13.47 11.51 15.35
C PHE A 157 -14.26 10.67 16.37
N PRO A 158 -15.47 11.12 16.74
CA PRO A 158 -16.39 10.30 17.51
C PRO A 158 -16.81 9.08 16.68
N ASN A 159 -17.56 8.14 17.29
CA ASN A 159 -18.05 6.91 16.65
C ASN A 159 -16.98 5.82 16.42
N LYS A 160 -15.81 5.96 17.06
CA LYS A 160 -14.77 4.91 17.14
C LYS A 160 -14.41 4.29 15.79
N PRO A 161 -13.93 5.08 14.82
CA PRO A 161 -13.51 4.52 13.54
C PRO A 161 -12.38 3.53 13.76
N THR A 162 -12.40 2.44 12.99
CA THR A 162 -11.40 1.37 13.09
C THR A 162 -10.60 1.20 11.81
N ARG A 163 -9.34 0.79 11.95
CA ARG A 163 -8.46 0.47 10.82
C ARG A 163 -7.71 -0.83 11.06
N ASP A 164 -7.58 -1.60 10.01
CA ASP A 164 -6.62 -2.69 9.95
C ASP A 164 -5.24 -2.10 9.64
N PHE A 165 -4.38 -2.06 10.65
CA PHE A 165 -3.01 -1.58 10.52
C PHE A 165 -2.05 -2.73 10.27
N VAL A 166 -1.35 -2.69 9.15
CA VAL A 166 -0.36 -3.70 8.79
C VAL A 166 1.06 -3.12 8.83
N PHE A 167 1.97 -3.81 9.51
CA PHE A 167 3.36 -3.36 9.62
C PHE A 167 4.11 -3.52 8.29
N ILE A 168 4.99 -2.58 7.99
CA ILE A 168 5.73 -2.54 6.71
C ILE A 168 6.44 -3.86 6.39
N ASP A 169 7.03 -4.54 7.37
CA ASP A 169 7.76 -5.79 7.15
C ASP A 169 6.82 -6.91 6.66
N ASP A 170 5.56 -6.93 7.12
CA ASP A 170 4.56 -7.89 6.66
C ASP A 170 4.11 -7.59 5.22
N VAL A 171 4.00 -6.31 4.84
CA VAL A 171 3.72 -5.92 3.45
C VAL A 171 4.85 -6.35 2.52
N VAL A 172 6.08 -6.15 2.94
CA VAL A 172 7.27 -6.60 2.19
C VAL A 172 7.27 -8.12 2.08
N SER A 173 6.99 -8.84 3.19
CA SER A 173 6.90 -10.30 3.19
C SER A 173 5.81 -10.82 2.27
N ALA A 174 4.66 -10.13 2.18
CA ALA A 174 3.56 -10.47 1.28
C ALA A 174 3.98 -10.38 -0.20
N ASN A 175 4.71 -9.32 -0.58
CA ASN A 175 5.24 -9.17 -1.94
C ASN A 175 6.22 -10.30 -2.30
N MET A 176 7.13 -10.62 -1.38
CA MET A 176 8.09 -11.71 -1.59
C MET A 176 7.39 -13.08 -1.64
N TYR A 177 6.37 -13.28 -0.80
CA TYR A 177 5.57 -14.50 -0.83
C TYR A 177 4.80 -14.66 -2.15
N ALA A 178 4.20 -13.57 -2.64
CA ALA A 178 3.52 -13.55 -3.94
C ALA A 178 4.48 -13.92 -5.07
N LEU A 179 5.72 -13.41 -5.05
CA LEU A 179 6.73 -13.74 -6.04
C LEU A 179 7.14 -15.22 -6.01
N LEU A 180 7.41 -15.75 -4.81
CA LEU A 180 7.85 -17.14 -4.63
C LEU A 180 6.76 -18.16 -5.01
N ASN A 181 5.50 -17.79 -4.87
CA ASN A 181 4.34 -18.62 -5.18
C ASN A 181 3.57 -18.15 -6.43
N TYR A 182 4.22 -17.38 -7.30
CA TYR A 182 3.57 -16.64 -8.38
C TYR A 182 2.65 -17.51 -9.23
N ASP A 183 3.10 -18.66 -9.69
CA ASP A 183 2.32 -19.51 -10.60
C ASP A 183 1.03 -20.07 -9.99
N LYS A 184 0.98 -20.20 -8.66
CA LYS A 184 -0.22 -20.61 -7.91
C LYS A 184 -1.17 -19.45 -7.63
N LEU A 185 -0.66 -18.22 -7.61
CA LEU A 185 -1.38 -17.04 -7.14
C LEU A 185 -1.78 -16.07 -8.26
N LYS A 186 -1.19 -16.18 -9.45
CA LYS A 186 -1.40 -15.26 -10.57
C LYS A 186 -2.85 -15.18 -11.04
N GLY A 187 -3.21 -14.05 -11.62
CA GLY A 187 -4.56 -13.78 -12.14
C GLY A 187 -5.60 -13.53 -11.04
N ARG A 188 -5.16 -13.10 -9.85
CA ARG A 188 -6.04 -12.83 -8.70
C ARG A 188 -5.56 -11.65 -7.87
N TRP A 189 -6.46 -11.14 -7.04
CA TRP A 189 -6.13 -10.19 -5.98
C TRP A 189 -6.15 -10.88 -4.61
N TYR A 190 -5.40 -10.30 -3.67
CA TYR A 190 -5.32 -10.76 -2.28
C TYR A 190 -5.24 -9.56 -1.34
N GLU A 191 -5.79 -9.71 -0.16
CA GLU A 191 -5.68 -8.70 0.90
C GLU A 191 -4.37 -8.86 1.67
N VAL A 192 -3.77 -7.72 2.01
CA VAL A 192 -2.55 -7.63 2.83
C VAL A 192 -2.83 -6.67 3.98
N GLY A 193 -3.31 -7.23 5.06
CA GLY A 193 -3.62 -6.55 6.32
C GLY A 193 -3.19 -7.43 7.50
N SER A 194 -3.49 -6.98 8.71
CA SER A 194 -3.21 -7.71 9.95
C SER A 194 -4.29 -8.73 10.29
N GLY A 195 -5.52 -8.55 9.76
CA GLY A 195 -6.70 -9.32 10.15
C GLY A 195 -7.30 -8.88 11.48
N ASP A 196 -6.79 -7.79 12.02
CA ASP A 196 -7.27 -7.15 13.23
C ASP A 196 -7.59 -5.68 12.99
N SER A 197 -8.76 -5.23 13.42
CA SER A 197 -9.21 -3.85 13.24
C SER A 197 -9.21 -3.13 14.56
N SER A 198 -8.31 -2.17 14.70
CA SER A 198 -8.11 -1.41 15.94
C SER A 198 -8.76 -0.03 15.86
N THR A 199 -9.36 0.42 16.97
CA THR A 199 -9.85 1.80 17.09
C THR A 199 -8.68 2.78 17.21
N PHE A 200 -8.93 4.04 16.91
CA PHE A 200 -7.90 5.07 17.10
C PHE A 200 -7.61 5.31 18.59
N GLU A 201 -8.60 5.18 19.45
CA GLU A 201 -8.42 5.22 20.90
C GLU A 201 -7.39 4.18 21.34
N MET A 202 -7.57 2.91 20.94
CA MET A 202 -6.62 1.85 21.28
C MET A 202 -5.19 2.16 20.84
N ILE A 203 -5.02 2.80 19.68
CA ILE A 203 -3.69 3.21 19.21
C ILE A 203 -3.09 4.28 20.11
N PHE A 204 -3.88 5.30 20.50
CA PHE A 204 -3.39 6.39 21.35
C PHE A 204 -3.14 5.92 22.77
N ASP A 205 -3.94 4.99 23.29
CA ASP A 205 -3.67 4.31 24.57
C ASP A 205 -2.32 3.58 24.53
N LEU A 206 -2.03 2.83 23.47
CA LEU A 206 -0.73 2.16 23.26
C LEU A 206 0.43 3.15 23.10
N LEU A 207 0.17 4.32 22.54
CA LEU A 207 1.16 5.38 22.38
C LEU A 207 1.37 6.18 23.67
N GLY A 208 0.43 6.14 24.63
CA GLY A 208 0.43 6.97 25.82
C GLY A 208 0.08 8.43 25.53
N ILE A 209 -0.79 8.69 24.54
CA ILE A 209 -1.17 10.02 24.07
C ILE A 209 -2.58 10.33 24.51
N GLU A 210 -2.78 11.49 25.14
CA GLU A 210 -4.12 11.96 25.51
C GLU A 210 -4.95 12.31 24.28
N TYR A 211 -6.27 12.11 24.36
CA TYR A 211 -7.16 12.49 23.26
C TYR A 211 -8.49 13.09 23.77
N GLU A 212 -9.06 13.92 22.92
CA GLU A 212 -10.41 14.45 23.02
C GLU A 212 -11.17 14.22 21.72
N TYR A 213 -12.51 14.24 21.77
CA TYR A 213 -13.31 14.05 20.55
C TYR A 213 -13.63 15.37 19.86
N LEU A 214 -13.58 15.32 18.53
CA LEU A 214 -14.13 16.33 17.64
C LEU A 214 -15.67 16.31 17.68
N ASP A 215 -16.30 17.37 17.21
CA ASP A 215 -17.74 17.36 16.97
C ASP A 215 -18.09 16.39 15.82
N LYS A 216 -19.28 15.77 15.87
CA LYS A 216 -19.73 14.85 14.81
C LYS A 216 -19.83 15.50 13.45
N SER A 217 -20.09 16.80 13.39
CA SER A 217 -20.16 17.57 12.16
C SER A 217 -18.82 17.73 11.44
N GLU A 218 -17.70 17.46 12.13
CA GLU A 218 -16.34 17.52 11.57
C GLU A 218 -15.93 16.24 10.84
N ILE A 219 -16.75 15.19 10.85
CA ILE A 219 -16.47 13.97 10.09
C ILE A 219 -16.73 14.22 8.60
N PRO A 220 -15.74 14.06 7.72
CA PRO A 220 -15.91 14.26 6.29
C PRO A 220 -16.97 13.33 5.69
N ASN A 221 -17.77 13.85 4.75
CA ASN A 221 -18.66 13.00 3.97
C ASN A 221 -17.87 11.93 3.22
N GLY A 222 -18.38 10.70 3.21
CA GLY A 222 -17.70 9.57 2.57
C GLY A 222 -16.48 9.03 3.35
N TYR A 223 -16.32 9.42 4.62
CA TYR A 223 -15.27 8.88 5.47
C TYR A 223 -15.48 7.38 5.71
N GLN A 224 -14.49 6.58 5.35
CA GLN A 224 -14.52 5.13 5.57
C GLN A 224 -14.37 4.85 7.08
N MET A 225 -15.46 4.44 7.73
CA MET A 225 -15.47 4.22 9.18
C MET A 225 -14.63 3.02 9.60
N ASN A 226 -14.68 1.92 8.85
CA ASN A 226 -14.04 0.68 9.25
C ASN A 226 -13.28 0.03 8.11
N THR A 227 -12.09 -0.49 8.40
CA THR A 227 -11.35 -1.38 7.49
C THR A 227 -10.92 -2.64 8.23
N LEU A 228 -11.08 -3.78 7.58
CA LEU A 228 -10.64 -5.08 8.10
C LEU A 228 -10.32 -6.01 6.94
N SER A 229 -9.12 -6.55 6.90
CA SER A 229 -8.75 -7.61 5.97
C SER A 229 -9.32 -8.95 6.45
N LEU A 230 -9.83 -9.73 5.51
CA LEU A 230 -10.43 -11.01 5.82
C LEU A 230 -9.44 -12.15 5.50
N THR A 231 -9.19 -13.02 6.46
CA THR A 231 -8.22 -14.12 6.30
C THR A 231 -8.51 -15.02 5.09
N LYS A 232 -9.79 -15.17 4.71
CA LYS A 232 -10.20 -15.91 3.52
C LYS A 232 -9.74 -15.29 2.20
N ASN A 233 -9.38 -14.00 2.22
CA ASN A 233 -8.90 -13.23 1.07
C ASN A 233 -7.37 -13.07 1.07
N TRP A 234 -6.67 -13.62 2.05
CA TRP A 234 -5.21 -13.64 2.06
C TRP A 234 -4.69 -14.67 1.08
N MET A 235 -3.42 -14.53 0.69
CA MET A 235 -2.74 -15.57 -0.08
C MET A 235 -2.67 -16.87 0.74
N PRO A 236 -3.08 -18.02 0.18
CA PRO A 236 -2.99 -19.30 0.90
C PRO A 236 -1.57 -19.56 1.42
N GLY A 237 -1.43 -19.75 2.73
CA GLY A 237 -0.15 -20.00 3.41
C GLY A 237 0.63 -18.75 3.84
N TRP A 238 0.20 -17.53 3.45
CA TRP A 238 0.76 -16.30 4.00
C TRP A 238 -0.08 -15.79 5.18
N LYS A 239 0.59 -15.22 6.17
CA LYS A 239 -0.04 -14.50 7.28
C LYS A 239 0.89 -13.40 7.80
N PRO A 240 0.37 -12.29 8.33
CA PRO A 240 1.16 -11.26 9.01
C PRO A 240 1.79 -11.84 10.28
N LYS A 241 2.93 -11.29 10.69
CA LYS A 241 3.71 -11.72 11.86
C LYS A 241 3.78 -10.67 12.95
N VAL A 242 3.46 -9.42 12.63
CA VAL A 242 3.62 -8.28 13.53
C VAL A 242 2.23 -7.75 13.87
N ASN A 243 1.79 -7.94 15.11
CA ASN A 243 0.57 -7.32 15.61
C ASN A 243 0.80 -5.82 15.88
N LEU A 244 -0.29 -5.07 16.15
CA LEU A 244 -0.23 -3.62 16.33
C LEU A 244 0.71 -3.19 17.46
N GLU A 245 0.62 -3.84 18.62
CA GLU A 245 1.44 -3.52 19.79
C GLU A 245 2.95 -3.71 19.51
N MET A 246 3.31 -4.86 18.94
CA MET A 246 4.68 -5.13 18.51
C MET A 246 5.19 -4.11 17.49
N GLY A 247 4.36 -3.76 16.52
CA GLY A 247 4.69 -2.80 15.48
C GLY A 247 4.91 -1.39 16.03
N ILE A 248 4.03 -0.92 16.91
CA ILE A 248 4.17 0.37 17.60
C ILE A 248 5.45 0.40 18.43
N LYS A 249 5.74 -0.65 19.20
CA LYS A 249 6.96 -0.74 20.00
C LYS A 249 8.23 -0.67 19.14
N ARG A 250 8.26 -1.40 18.02
CA ARG A 250 9.38 -1.35 17.05
C ARG A 250 9.53 0.04 16.43
N TYR A 251 8.41 0.69 16.13
CA TYR A 251 8.41 1.99 15.49
C TYR A 251 8.88 3.09 16.44
N LYS A 252 8.41 3.09 17.72
CA LYS A 252 8.93 3.99 18.75
C LYS A 252 10.45 3.86 18.87
N LYS A 253 10.95 2.64 19.07
CA LYS A 253 12.39 2.39 19.16
C LYS A 253 13.18 2.97 17.98
N TYR A 254 12.70 2.73 16.74
CA TYR A 254 13.34 3.27 15.54
C TYR A 254 13.39 4.81 15.51
N LEU A 255 12.33 5.48 15.96
CA LEU A 255 12.26 6.93 15.98
C LEU A 255 13.17 7.52 17.08
N ASP A 256 13.27 6.85 18.23
CA ASP A 256 14.16 7.24 19.33
C ASP A 256 15.64 7.12 18.93
N GLU A 257 16.00 6.10 18.16
CA GLU A 257 17.35 5.90 17.64
C GLU A 257 17.75 6.93 16.56
N LYS A 258 16.78 7.65 15.98
CA LYS A 258 17.00 8.70 14.97
C LYS A 258 16.91 10.13 15.51
N SER A 259 16.46 10.31 16.74
CA SER A 259 16.33 11.61 17.42
C SER A 259 17.62 11.99 18.09
#